data_98246267c34b346506ca2271f4d6b491
#
_entry.id   98246267c34b346506ca2271f4d6b491
#
_cell.length_a   1.000
_cell.length_b   1.000
_cell.length_c   1.000
_cell.angle_alpha   90.00
_cell.angle_beta   90.00
_cell.angle_gamma   90.00
#
_symmetry.space_group_name_H-M   'P 1'
#
loop_
_entity.id
_entity.type
_entity.pdbx_description
1 polymer ?
#
loop_
_entity_poly.entity_id
_entity_poly.type
_entity_poly.pdbx_seq_one_letter_code
_entity_poly.pdbx_strand_id
1 'polypeptide(L)'
;MHTIYIKTHNKTGLKYLGWTQETDPTKYQGSGTYWKSHIKKHGYDVSTEIVCQTELYMVALITAMECNEKWDPKNNEEFANLQDEDLNTGLRSASTRELMSL
;
A
#
# COMPACT_ATOMS: atom_id res chain seq x y z
N MET A 1 10.24 3.87 -11.22
CA MET A 1 9.22 2.84 -11.41
C MET A 1 8.28 2.79 -10.23
N HIS A 2 6.99 2.69 -10.50
CA HIS A 2 5.98 2.58 -9.46
C HIS A 2 5.74 1.12 -9.14
N THR A 3 5.74 0.77 -7.86
CA THR A 3 5.47 -0.60 -7.42
C THR A 3 4.32 -0.60 -6.42
N ILE A 4 3.30 -1.39 -6.73
CA ILE A 4 2.21 -1.69 -5.82
C ILE A 4 2.53 -3.04 -5.20
N TYR A 5 2.51 -3.12 -3.88
CA TYR A 5 2.93 -4.33 -3.19
C TYR A 5 2.04 -4.64 -2.00
N ILE A 6 2.08 -5.89 -1.57
CA ILE A 6 1.46 -6.30 -0.31
C ILE A 6 2.56 -6.91 0.54
N LYS A 7 2.72 -6.38 1.75
CA LYS A 7 3.60 -6.98 2.74
C LYS A 7 2.75 -7.74 3.75
N THR A 8 3.24 -8.90 4.15
CA THR A 8 2.56 -9.72 5.14
C THR A 8 3.53 -10.04 6.25
N HIS A 9 3.15 -9.74 7.49
CA HIS A 9 3.97 -10.10 8.64
C HIS A 9 3.85 -11.59 8.87
N ASN A 10 4.98 -12.29 8.83
CA ASN A 10 4.97 -13.75 8.85
C ASN A 10 4.49 -14.35 10.16
N LYS A 11 4.68 -13.64 11.27
CA LYS A 11 4.26 -14.14 12.58
C LYS A 11 2.81 -13.83 12.90
N THR A 12 2.34 -12.68 12.50
CA THR A 12 1.01 -12.19 12.89
C THR A 12 -0.03 -12.29 11.79
N GLY A 13 0.42 -12.38 10.53
CA GLY A 13 -0.48 -12.39 9.39
C GLY A 13 -1.00 -11.02 8.98
N LEU A 14 -0.63 -9.96 9.70
CA LEU A 14 -1.08 -8.61 9.36
C LEU A 14 -0.48 -8.19 8.02
N LYS A 15 -1.29 -7.58 7.17
CA LYS A 15 -0.90 -7.16 5.84
C LYS A 15 -0.88 -5.66 5.69
N TYR A 16 -0.14 -5.20 4.70
CA TYR A 16 -0.09 -3.78 4.37
C TYR A 16 0.00 -3.63 2.86
N LEU A 17 -0.95 -2.91 2.29
CA LEU A 17 -0.94 -2.58 0.86
C LEU A 17 -0.19 -1.27 0.70
N GLY A 18 0.85 -1.27 -0.13
CA GLY A 18 1.68 -0.10 -0.30
C GLY A 18 1.98 0.23 -1.75
N TRP A 19 2.47 1.44 -1.94
CA TRP A 19 2.89 1.97 -3.24
C TRP A 19 4.20 2.70 -3.01
N THR A 20 5.24 2.30 -3.71
CA THR A 20 6.55 2.92 -3.56
C THR A 20 7.23 3.11 -4.91
N GLN A 21 8.14 4.06 -4.96
CA GLN A 21 9.04 4.24 -6.10
C GLN A 21 10.46 3.80 -5.75
N GLU A 22 10.65 3.20 -4.60
CA GLU A 22 11.95 2.71 -4.19
C GLU A 22 12.47 1.65 -5.15
N THR A 23 13.78 1.62 -5.35
CA THR A 23 14.42 0.69 -6.26
C THR A 23 14.18 -0.76 -5.86
N ASP A 24 14.23 -1.04 -4.58
CA ASP A 24 14.00 -2.38 -4.06
C ASP A 24 12.85 -2.38 -3.07
N PRO A 25 11.63 -2.70 -3.54
CA PRO A 25 10.46 -2.71 -2.66
C PRO A 25 10.56 -3.72 -1.52
N THR A 26 11.38 -4.75 -1.65
CA THR A 26 11.53 -5.74 -0.58
C THR A 26 12.27 -5.16 0.61
N LYS A 27 13.14 -4.17 0.37
CA LYS A 27 13.87 -3.50 1.43
C LYS A 27 13.11 -2.32 2.02
N TYR A 28 12.16 -1.78 1.28
CA TYR A 28 11.35 -0.69 1.77
C TYR A 28 10.33 -1.23 2.77
N GLN A 29 10.37 -0.75 4.00
CA GLN A 29 9.58 -1.34 5.08
C GLN A 29 8.12 -0.90 5.11
N GLY A 30 7.73 0.06 4.29
CA GLY A 30 6.37 0.58 4.28
C GLY A 30 6.27 1.88 5.05
N SER A 31 5.16 2.60 4.87
CA SER A 31 5.03 3.95 5.41
C SER A 31 3.84 4.17 6.32
N GLY A 32 2.93 3.23 6.41
CA GLY A 32 1.73 3.40 7.24
C GLY A 32 2.08 3.45 8.72
N THR A 33 1.41 4.33 9.45
CA THR A 33 1.69 4.53 10.87
C THR A 33 1.44 3.26 11.69
N TYR A 34 0.30 2.63 11.49
CA TYR A 34 -0.03 1.39 12.20
C TYR A 34 0.94 0.27 11.79
N TRP A 35 1.23 0.18 10.50
CA TRP A 35 2.16 -0.82 10.00
C TRP A 35 3.55 -0.67 10.62
N LYS A 36 4.08 0.55 10.67
CA LYS A 36 5.38 0.82 11.27
C LYS A 36 5.41 0.48 12.75
N SER A 37 4.36 0.79 13.46
CA SER A 37 4.25 0.46 14.88
C SER A 37 4.25 -1.05 15.09
N HIS A 38 3.54 -1.76 14.23
CA HIS A 38 3.47 -3.21 14.29
C HIS A 38 4.83 -3.85 14.06
N ILE A 39 5.56 -3.37 13.05
CA ILE A 39 6.92 -3.85 12.76
C ILE A 39 7.84 -3.56 13.94
N LYS A 40 7.74 -2.38 14.53
CA LYS A 40 8.58 -2.01 15.65
C LYS A 40 8.36 -2.92 16.85
N LYS A 41 7.10 -3.30 17.07
CA LYS A 41 6.74 -4.16 18.19
C LYS A 41 7.11 -5.62 17.97
N HIS A 42 6.92 -6.12 16.77
CA HIS A 42 7.06 -7.56 16.46
C HIS A 42 8.29 -7.92 15.64
N GLY A 43 9.08 -6.94 15.24
CA GLY A 43 10.24 -7.16 14.36
C GLY A 43 9.83 -7.16 12.90
N TYR A 44 10.81 -6.97 12.01
CA TYR A 44 10.55 -6.95 10.58
C TYR A 44 10.72 -8.36 9.99
N ASP A 45 9.76 -9.21 10.27
CA ASP A 45 9.70 -10.56 9.73
C ASP A 45 8.57 -10.57 8.71
N VAL A 46 8.87 -10.11 7.49
CA VAL A 46 7.85 -9.72 6.52
C VAL A 46 8.17 -10.31 5.15
N SER A 47 7.13 -10.79 4.48
CA SER A 47 7.20 -11.22 3.09
C SER A 47 6.57 -10.15 2.22
N THR A 48 7.14 -9.91 1.04
CA THR A 48 6.63 -8.92 0.11
C THR A 48 6.17 -9.57 -1.18
N GLU A 49 4.95 -9.26 -1.58
CA GLU A 49 4.40 -9.70 -2.86
C GLU A 49 4.22 -8.48 -3.76
N ILE A 50 4.77 -8.54 -4.97
CA ILE A 50 4.62 -7.46 -5.94
C ILE A 50 3.33 -7.67 -6.70
N VAL A 51 2.43 -6.70 -6.62
CA VAL A 51 1.16 -6.75 -7.34
C VAL A 51 1.35 -6.20 -8.75
N CYS A 52 2.08 -5.08 -8.86
CA CYS A 52 2.28 -4.41 -10.15
C CYS A 52 3.53 -3.56 -10.09
N GLN A 53 4.29 -3.57 -11.19
CA GLN A 53 5.42 -2.64 -11.37
C GLN A 53 5.27 -1.99 -12.71
N THR A 54 5.29 -0.67 -12.77
CA THR A 54 5.10 0.06 -14.00
C THR A 54 5.77 1.43 -13.94
N GLU A 55 6.22 1.91 -15.10
CA GLU A 55 6.73 3.26 -15.22
C GLU A 55 5.58 4.26 -15.36
N LEU A 56 4.38 3.77 -15.68
CA LEU A 56 3.24 4.62 -15.97
C LEU A 56 2.43 4.89 -14.71
N TYR A 57 2.43 6.15 -14.29
CA TYR A 57 1.72 6.57 -13.09
C TYR A 57 0.24 6.16 -13.12
N MET A 58 -0.43 6.35 -14.25
CA MET A 58 -1.86 6.05 -14.33
C MET A 58 -2.15 4.56 -14.17
N VAL A 59 -1.25 3.71 -14.66
CA VAL A 59 -1.42 2.27 -14.47
C VAL A 59 -1.29 1.92 -12.99
N ALA A 60 -0.31 2.51 -12.31
CA ALA A 60 -0.13 2.30 -10.89
C ALA A 60 -1.34 2.79 -10.10
N LEU A 61 -1.85 3.97 -10.45
CA LEU A 61 -3.01 4.54 -9.77
C LEU A 61 -4.24 3.65 -9.92
N ILE A 62 -4.53 3.21 -11.14
CA ILE A 62 -5.67 2.34 -11.40
C ILE A 62 -5.52 1.02 -10.63
N THR A 63 -4.31 0.46 -10.62
CA THR A 63 -4.04 -0.78 -9.90
C THR A 63 -4.27 -0.59 -8.40
N ALA A 64 -3.79 0.51 -7.83
CA ALA A 64 -3.99 0.80 -6.42
C ALA A 64 -5.47 0.94 -6.09
N MET A 65 -6.23 1.58 -6.96
CA MET A 65 -7.66 1.73 -6.77
C MET A 65 -8.39 0.39 -6.82
N GLU A 66 -7.99 -0.47 -7.75
CA GLU A 66 -8.57 -1.80 -7.84
C GLU A 66 -8.26 -2.62 -6.60
N CYS A 67 -7.05 -2.49 -6.06
CA CYS A 67 -6.68 -3.17 -4.84
C CYS A 67 -7.49 -2.66 -3.64
N ASN A 68 -7.70 -1.35 -3.56
CA ASN A 68 -8.50 -0.76 -2.49
C ASN A 68 -9.95 -1.24 -2.57
N GLU A 69 -10.48 -1.38 -3.76
CA GLU A 69 -11.83 -1.87 -3.95
C GLU A 69 -11.93 -3.36 -3.59
N LYS A 70 -10.96 -4.14 -4.04
CA LYS A 70 -10.96 -5.58 -3.84
C LYS A 70 -10.81 -5.98 -2.38
N TRP A 71 -9.89 -5.34 -1.67
CA TRP A 71 -9.57 -5.74 -0.30
C TRP A 71 -10.06 -4.77 0.77
N ASP A 72 -10.43 -3.54 0.38
CA ASP A 72 -10.87 -2.50 1.31
C ASP A 72 -9.96 -2.42 2.54
N PRO A 73 -8.65 -2.18 2.33
CA PRO A 73 -7.68 -2.32 3.42
C PRO A 73 -7.95 -1.47 4.65
N LYS A 74 -8.50 -0.28 4.48
CA LYS A 74 -8.74 0.61 5.62
C LYS A 74 -9.85 0.09 6.54
N ASN A 75 -10.74 -0.77 6.03
CA ASN A 75 -11.84 -1.36 6.80
C ASN A 75 -11.65 -2.84 7.03
N ASN A 76 -10.53 -3.40 6.59
CA ASN A 76 -10.27 -4.83 6.66
C ASN A 76 -9.28 -5.10 7.79
N GLU A 77 -9.71 -5.87 8.79
CA GLU A 77 -8.89 -6.17 9.96
C GLU A 77 -7.59 -6.87 9.63
N GLU A 78 -7.50 -7.53 8.49
CA GLU A 78 -6.28 -8.20 8.06
C GLU A 78 -5.22 -7.23 7.57
N PHE A 79 -5.59 -5.96 7.34
CA PHE A 79 -4.68 -4.95 6.81
C PHE A 79 -4.40 -3.85 7.85
N ALA A 80 -3.18 -3.36 7.83
CA ALA A 80 -2.75 -2.27 8.70
C ALA A 80 -2.99 -0.89 8.09
N ASN A 81 -3.65 -0.82 6.95
CA ASN A 81 -3.92 0.44 6.27
C ASN A 81 -4.99 1.23 7.01
N LEU A 82 -4.68 2.48 7.32
CA LEU A 82 -5.63 3.36 7.99
C LEU A 82 -6.42 4.21 7.00
N GLN A 83 -5.99 4.22 5.74
CA GLN A 83 -6.65 4.94 4.66
C GLN A 83 -6.33 4.23 3.35
N ASP A 84 -7.04 4.62 2.27
CA ASP A 84 -6.81 4.04 0.97
C ASP A 84 -5.41 4.38 0.48
N GLU A 85 -4.77 3.47 -0.26
CA GLU A 85 -3.37 3.63 -0.64
C GLU A 85 -3.11 4.84 -1.52
N ASP A 86 -4.01 5.13 -2.43
CA ASP A 86 -3.84 6.30 -3.28
C ASP A 86 -3.73 7.60 -2.48
N LEU A 87 -4.25 7.60 -1.26
CA LEU A 87 -4.17 8.75 -0.38
C LEU A 87 -2.80 8.87 0.25
N ASN A 88 -2.09 7.77 0.42
CA ASN A 88 -0.78 7.77 1.03
C ASN A 88 0.28 8.36 0.12
N THR A 89 0.00 8.51 -1.15
CA THR A 89 0.95 9.07 -2.11
C THR A 89 0.91 10.57 -2.15
N GLY A 90 0.02 11.19 -1.43
CA GLY A 90 -0.16 12.62 -1.47
C GLY A 90 -1.12 13.07 -2.54
N LEU A 91 -1.66 12.13 -3.29
CA LEU A 91 -2.60 12.46 -4.32
C LEU A 91 -3.99 12.39 -3.83
N ARG A 92 -4.12 12.44 -2.59
CA ARG A 92 -5.30 12.21 -2.00
C ARG A 92 -6.24 13.21 -2.16
N SER A 93 -7.16 12.86 -1.52
CA SER A 93 -8.11 13.79 -1.17
C SER A 93 -8.93 14.27 -2.31
N ALA A 94 -9.38 15.45 -2.16
CA ALA A 94 -10.31 16.03 -3.10
C ALA A 94 -9.78 16.07 -4.51
N SER A 95 -8.49 16.38 -4.66
CA SER A 95 -7.89 16.45 -5.99
C SER A 95 -8.00 15.14 -6.75
N THR A 96 -7.61 14.06 -6.11
CA THR A 96 -7.70 12.75 -6.73
C THR A 96 -9.15 12.39 -7.00
N ARG A 97 -10.00 12.68 -6.06
CA ARG A 97 -11.40 12.39 -6.19
C ARG A 97 -12.05 13.17 -7.31
N GLU A 98 -11.65 14.42 -7.48
CA GLU A 98 -12.15 15.24 -8.56
C GLU A 98 -11.76 14.68 -9.91
N LEU A 99 -10.52 14.22 -10.05
CA LEU A 99 -10.07 13.60 -11.27
C LEU A 99 -10.88 12.36 -11.57
N MET A 100 -11.20 11.59 -10.56
CA MET A 100 -11.99 10.39 -10.75
C MET A 100 -13.42 10.67 -11.10
N SER A 101 -13.93 11.84 -10.74
CA SER A 101 -15.32 12.19 -11.01
C SER A 101 -15.52 12.73 -12.41
N LEU A 102 -14.44 13.08 -13.08
CA LEU A 102 -14.55 13.57 -14.45
C LEU A 102 -14.70 12.44 -15.43
#